data_f2eda74a9a41dd254c047ee7ae52ef58
#
_entry.id   f2eda74a9a41dd254c047ee7ae52ef58
#
_cell.length_a   1.000
_cell.length_b   1.000
_cell.length_c   1.000
_cell.angle_alpha   90.00
_cell.angle_beta   90.00
_cell.angle_gamma   90.00
#
_symmetry.space_group_name_H-M   'P 1'
#
loop_
_entity.id
_entity.type
_entity.pdbx_description
1 polymer ?
#
loop_
_entity_poly.entity_id
_entity_poly.type
_entity_poly.pdbx_seq_one_letter_code
_entity_poly.pdbx_strand_id
1 'polypeptide(L)'
;MSETPAPAGEAAPAPPPEPERRHGALVADSRGQVVLHAERSAYLTVVDALQAEGFNLCSDLTCVDHLTYGAGRLLPDGVAPERFELVVNLTSLKRRERVRVRVQVPEADPTMPSLFARYPGTEAMEREVFDMFGITFADHPDLSRILMPEDWEGHPLRKDDGVGRIPVQFKTAPNR
;
A
#
# COMPACT_ATOMS: atom_id res chain seq x y z
N MET A 1 40.10 41.96 -41.12
CA MET A 1 38.71 41.54 -40.92
C MET A 1 38.76 40.17 -40.31
N SER A 2 38.57 40.10 -39.01
CA SER A 2 38.59 38.83 -38.27
C SER A 2 37.15 38.44 -37.92
N GLU A 3 36.68 37.39 -38.54
CA GLU A 3 35.36 36.78 -38.20
C GLU A 3 35.49 35.98 -36.90
N THR A 4 34.71 36.36 -35.92
CA THR A 4 34.55 35.63 -34.67
C THR A 4 33.53 34.51 -34.94
N PRO A 5 33.84 33.22 -34.66
CA PRO A 5 32.84 32.15 -34.83
C PRO A 5 31.78 32.27 -33.75
N ALA A 6 30.52 32.11 -34.18
CA ALA A 6 29.31 32.07 -33.30
C ALA A 6 29.39 30.89 -32.32
N PRO A 7 28.87 31.02 -31.07
CA PRO A 7 28.88 29.95 -30.09
C PRO A 7 27.95 28.81 -30.56
N ALA A 8 28.48 27.59 -30.54
CA ALA A 8 27.72 26.37 -30.81
C ALA A 8 26.52 26.27 -29.84
N GLY A 9 25.34 26.13 -30.38
CA GLY A 9 24.10 25.97 -29.60
C GLY A 9 24.20 24.77 -28.65
N GLU A 10 24.00 25.03 -27.39
CA GLU A 10 23.90 24.03 -26.33
C GLU A 10 22.72 23.12 -26.64
N ALA A 11 23.00 21.83 -26.89
CA ALA A 11 21.97 20.84 -27.14
C ALA A 11 21.07 20.72 -25.90
N ALA A 12 19.75 20.85 -26.08
CA ALA A 12 18.79 20.68 -25.01
C ALA A 12 18.99 19.31 -24.34
N PRO A 13 18.91 19.21 -23.00
CA PRO A 13 19.08 17.94 -22.29
C PRO A 13 18.04 16.94 -22.79
N ALA A 14 18.47 15.69 -23.01
CA ALA A 14 17.59 14.61 -23.42
C ALA A 14 16.44 14.44 -22.38
N PRO A 15 15.22 14.15 -22.80
CA PRO A 15 14.12 13.92 -21.88
C PRO A 15 14.50 12.77 -20.91
N PRO A 16 14.06 12.85 -19.63
CA PRO A 16 14.33 11.78 -18.67
C PRO A 16 13.75 10.45 -19.20
N PRO A 17 14.41 9.31 -18.90
CA PRO A 17 13.90 8.00 -19.33
C PRO A 17 12.51 7.76 -18.77
N GLU A 18 11.63 7.16 -19.57
CA GLU A 18 10.29 6.78 -19.12
C GLU A 18 10.40 5.80 -17.93
N PRO A 19 9.55 5.95 -16.91
CA PRO A 19 9.59 5.09 -15.75
C PRO A 19 9.25 3.64 -16.14
N GLU A 20 10.03 2.69 -15.58
CA GLU A 20 9.81 1.26 -15.82
C GLU A 20 8.42 0.85 -15.32
N ARG A 21 7.72 0.02 -16.12
CA ARG A 21 6.41 -0.53 -15.77
C ARG A 21 6.40 -2.05 -15.89
N ARG A 22 5.73 -2.70 -14.91
CA ARG A 22 5.45 -4.14 -14.92
C ARG A 22 3.96 -4.35 -14.71
N HIS A 23 3.30 -5.00 -15.65
CA HIS A 23 1.83 -5.18 -15.67
C HIS A 23 1.04 -3.87 -15.56
N GLY A 24 1.58 -2.77 -16.08
CA GLY A 24 0.99 -1.43 -15.96
C GLY A 24 1.34 -0.67 -14.67
N ALA A 25 1.82 -1.34 -13.63
CA ALA A 25 2.27 -0.69 -12.41
C ALA A 25 3.68 -0.10 -12.57
N LEU A 26 3.94 1.03 -11.93
CA LEU A 26 5.28 1.64 -11.88
C LEU A 26 6.21 0.80 -11.00
N VAL A 27 7.41 0.53 -11.52
CA VAL A 27 8.43 -0.23 -10.80
C VAL A 27 9.32 0.72 -9.99
N ALA A 28 9.55 0.39 -8.75
CA ALA A 28 10.52 1.06 -7.88
C ALA A 28 11.37 0.02 -7.14
N ASP A 29 12.56 0.40 -6.74
CA ASP A 29 13.37 -0.37 -5.80
C ASP A 29 13.26 0.23 -4.40
N SER A 30 13.07 -0.60 -3.41
CA SER A 30 13.14 -0.21 -2.01
C SER A 30 14.02 -1.18 -1.23
N ARG A 31 15.26 -0.79 -1.00
CA ARG A 31 16.26 -1.58 -0.26
C ARG A 31 16.50 -2.97 -0.89
N GLY A 32 16.61 -3.00 -2.21
CA GLY A 32 16.81 -4.24 -2.98
C GLY A 32 15.55 -5.09 -3.14
N GLN A 33 14.38 -4.57 -2.81
CA GLN A 33 13.11 -5.22 -3.03
C GLN A 33 12.34 -4.53 -4.14
N VAL A 34 11.82 -5.31 -5.10
CA VAL A 34 10.95 -4.80 -6.15
C VAL A 34 9.62 -4.35 -5.56
N VAL A 35 9.25 -3.12 -5.84
CA VAL A 35 7.99 -2.49 -5.44
C VAL A 35 7.23 -2.08 -6.69
N LEU A 36 5.96 -2.47 -6.77
CA LEU A 36 5.05 -2.11 -7.84
C LEU A 36 4.02 -1.13 -7.30
N HIS A 37 4.00 0.09 -7.81
CA HIS A 37 2.96 1.06 -7.50
C HIS A 37 1.84 0.90 -8.53
N ALA A 38 0.76 0.25 -8.11
CA ALA A 38 -0.40 0.00 -8.94
C ALA A 38 -1.47 1.08 -8.74
N GLU A 39 -2.13 1.45 -9.82
CA GLU A 39 -3.37 2.22 -9.72
C GLU A 39 -4.47 1.35 -9.10
N ARG A 40 -5.38 1.97 -8.31
CA ARG A 40 -6.48 1.26 -7.65
C ARG A 40 -7.34 0.48 -8.64
N SER A 41 -7.63 1.07 -9.79
CA SER A 41 -8.39 0.44 -10.88
C SER A 41 -7.69 -0.78 -11.51
N ALA A 42 -6.35 -0.80 -11.51
CA ALA A 42 -5.54 -1.87 -12.09
C ALA A 42 -5.09 -2.92 -11.05
N TYR A 43 -5.40 -2.73 -9.77
CA TYR A 43 -4.90 -3.54 -8.67
C TYR A 43 -5.07 -5.05 -8.89
N LEU A 44 -6.29 -5.50 -9.17
CA LEU A 44 -6.56 -6.92 -9.39
C LEU A 44 -5.86 -7.45 -10.65
N THR A 45 -5.78 -6.67 -11.70
CA THR A 45 -5.08 -7.05 -12.95
C THR A 45 -3.58 -7.28 -12.69
N VAL A 46 -2.95 -6.41 -11.91
CA VAL A 46 -1.54 -6.55 -11.51
C VAL A 46 -1.34 -7.83 -10.68
N VAL A 47 -2.23 -8.07 -9.72
CA VAL A 47 -2.19 -9.25 -8.85
C VAL A 47 -2.40 -10.53 -9.65
N ASP A 48 -3.37 -10.57 -10.56
CA ASP A 48 -3.64 -11.73 -11.44
C ASP A 48 -2.43 -12.05 -12.33
N ALA A 49 -1.78 -11.03 -12.89
CA ALA A 49 -0.57 -11.22 -13.69
C ALA A 49 0.60 -11.76 -12.86
N LEU A 50 0.80 -11.27 -11.64
CA LEU A 50 1.81 -11.79 -10.72
C LEU A 50 1.51 -13.24 -10.30
N GLN A 51 0.24 -13.59 -10.05
CA GLN A 51 -0.16 -14.96 -9.74
C GLN A 51 0.16 -15.89 -10.92
N ALA A 52 -0.11 -15.48 -12.16
CA ALA A 52 0.24 -16.23 -13.36
C ALA A 52 1.77 -16.42 -13.51
N GLU A 53 2.60 -15.49 -13.03
CA GLU A 53 4.05 -15.63 -12.96
C GLU A 53 4.54 -16.56 -11.84
N GLY A 54 3.64 -17.04 -10.97
CA GLY A 54 3.95 -17.98 -9.89
C GLY A 54 4.14 -17.33 -8.51
N PHE A 55 3.68 -16.09 -8.29
CA PHE A 55 3.59 -15.51 -6.96
C PHE A 55 2.30 -16.00 -6.28
N ASN A 56 2.32 -17.24 -5.81
CA ASN A 56 1.14 -17.97 -5.32
C ASN A 56 0.86 -17.81 -3.82
N LEU A 57 1.68 -17.02 -3.13
CA LEU A 57 1.54 -16.77 -1.69
C LEU A 57 1.43 -15.28 -1.42
N CYS A 58 0.31 -14.84 -0.86
CA CYS A 58 0.23 -13.55 -0.19
C CYS A 58 0.82 -13.74 1.22
N SER A 59 2.02 -13.24 1.43
CA SER A 59 2.71 -13.39 2.70
C SER A 59 2.33 -12.34 3.73
N ASP A 60 1.76 -11.21 3.27
CA ASP A 60 1.32 -10.13 4.12
C ASP A 60 0.43 -9.16 3.35
N LEU A 61 -0.57 -8.60 4.02
CA LEU A 61 -1.41 -7.51 3.54
C LEU A 61 -1.69 -6.58 4.71
N THR A 62 -1.33 -5.31 4.57
CA THR A 62 -1.51 -4.29 5.60
C THR A 62 -1.78 -2.92 5.00
N CYS A 63 -2.08 -1.94 5.84
CA CYS A 63 -2.31 -0.56 5.45
C CYS A 63 -1.41 0.40 6.23
N VAL A 64 -1.12 1.55 5.62
CA VAL A 64 -0.41 2.65 6.28
C VAL A 64 -1.26 3.91 6.18
N ASP A 65 -1.47 4.60 7.30
CA ASP A 65 -2.04 5.94 7.33
C ASP A 65 -0.92 6.99 7.30
N HIS A 66 -0.91 7.81 6.27
CA HIS A 66 0.09 8.85 6.02
C HIS A 66 -0.36 10.26 6.46
N LEU A 67 -1.48 10.41 7.19
CA LEU A 67 -2.05 11.70 7.57
C LEU A 67 -1.02 12.66 8.17
N THR A 68 -0.11 12.17 9.01
CA THR A 68 0.89 12.99 9.69
C THR A 68 2.28 12.95 9.04
N TYR A 69 2.47 12.20 7.96
CA TYR A 69 3.80 11.98 7.38
C TYR A 69 4.29 13.15 6.50
N GLY A 70 3.39 14.05 6.08
CA GLY A 70 3.71 15.27 5.35
C GLY A 70 4.39 15.05 3.99
N ALA A 71 5.12 16.08 3.52
CA ALA A 71 5.76 16.11 2.20
C ALA A 71 7.04 15.23 2.08
N GLY A 72 7.46 14.56 3.15
CA GLY A 72 8.67 13.71 3.15
C GLY A 72 8.48 12.33 2.52
N ARG A 73 7.27 12.01 2.02
CA ARG A 73 6.98 10.72 1.42
C ARG A 73 7.59 10.62 0.02
N LEU A 74 8.53 9.69 -0.15
CA LEU A 74 9.13 9.41 -1.45
C LEU A 74 8.22 8.46 -2.23
N LEU A 75 7.54 8.98 -3.24
CA LEU A 75 6.79 8.23 -4.23
C LEU A 75 7.44 8.40 -5.60
N PRO A 76 7.35 7.39 -6.48
CA PRO A 76 7.78 7.54 -7.86
C PRO A 76 6.98 8.63 -8.59
N ASP A 77 7.59 9.27 -9.57
CA ASP A 77 6.92 10.21 -10.45
C ASP A 77 5.70 9.54 -11.10
N GLY A 78 4.57 10.23 -11.08
CA GLY A 78 3.29 9.72 -11.59
C GLY A 78 2.42 8.97 -10.58
N VAL A 79 2.85 8.82 -9.32
CA VAL A 79 2.01 8.31 -8.22
C VAL A 79 1.51 9.48 -7.39
N ALA A 80 0.20 9.76 -7.47
CA ALA A 80 -0.42 10.76 -6.61
C ALA A 80 -0.50 10.25 -5.16
N PRO A 81 -0.04 11.02 -4.16
CA PRO A 81 -0.12 10.61 -2.76
C PRO A 81 -1.57 10.68 -2.26
N GLU A 82 -2.01 9.62 -1.58
CA GLU A 82 -3.27 9.56 -0.86
C GLU A 82 -3.04 9.33 0.64
N ARG A 83 -4.07 9.54 1.47
CA ARG A 83 -3.97 9.35 2.91
C ARG A 83 -3.56 7.92 3.26
N PHE A 84 -4.24 6.94 2.68
CA PHE A 84 -3.97 5.54 2.97
C PHE A 84 -3.17 4.89 1.85
N GLU A 85 -2.38 3.90 2.23
CA GLU A 85 -1.65 3.06 1.29
C GLU A 85 -1.80 1.60 1.68
N LEU A 86 -2.46 0.82 0.81
CA LEU A 86 -2.50 -0.62 0.95
C LEU A 86 -1.17 -1.21 0.48
N VAL A 87 -0.60 -2.09 1.29
CA VAL A 87 0.69 -2.77 1.02
C VAL A 87 0.45 -4.26 1.01
N VAL A 88 0.74 -4.90 -0.11
CA VAL A 88 0.58 -6.35 -0.29
C VAL A 88 1.92 -6.97 -0.66
N ASN A 89 2.34 -7.99 0.07
CA ASN A 89 3.57 -8.72 -0.21
C ASN A 89 3.24 -10.08 -0.83
N LEU A 90 3.59 -10.25 -2.10
CA LEU A 90 3.42 -11.50 -2.83
C LEU A 90 4.76 -12.24 -2.93
N THR A 91 4.74 -13.54 -2.73
CA THR A 91 5.94 -14.38 -2.69
C THR A 91 5.80 -15.57 -3.65
N SER A 92 6.84 -15.81 -4.43
CA SER A 92 7.03 -17.02 -5.22
C SER A 92 8.10 -17.88 -4.58
N LEU A 93 7.70 -18.98 -3.96
CA LEU A 93 8.65 -19.93 -3.34
C LEU A 93 9.52 -20.61 -4.41
N LYS A 94 8.95 -20.92 -5.56
CA LYS A 94 9.65 -21.56 -6.68
C LYS A 94 10.76 -20.67 -7.25
N ARG A 95 10.48 -19.37 -7.41
CA ARG A 95 11.43 -18.38 -7.93
C ARG A 95 12.34 -17.81 -6.83
N ARG A 96 11.98 -18.03 -5.55
CA ARG A 96 12.62 -17.40 -4.38
C ARG A 96 12.63 -15.88 -4.46
N GLU A 97 11.53 -15.33 -4.96
CA GLU A 97 11.32 -13.89 -5.18
C GLU A 97 10.15 -13.38 -4.36
N ARG A 98 10.24 -12.12 -3.97
CA ARG A 98 9.16 -11.38 -3.32
C ARG A 98 8.94 -10.08 -4.05
N VAL A 99 7.68 -9.71 -4.26
CA VAL A 99 7.27 -8.44 -4.84
C VAL A 99 6.31 -7.77 -3.87
N ARG A 100 6.48 -6.47 -3.67
CA ARG A 100 5.56 -5.65 -2.89
C ARG A 100 4.69 -4.85 -3.85
N VAL A 101 3.38 -4.97 -3.73
CA VAL A 101 2.42 -4.12 -4.44
C VAL A 101 1.93 -3.06 -3.47
N ARG A 102 1.99 -1.79 -3.89
CA ARG A 102 1.52 -0.64 -3.12
C ARG A 102 0.43 0.07 -3.91
N VAL A 103 -0.68 0.36 -3.25
CA VAL A 103 -1.83 1.03 -3.85
C VAL A 103 -2.25 2.20 -2.99
N GLN A 104 -2.41 3.36 -3.62
CA GLN A 104 -2.89 4.55 -2.95
C GLN A 104 -4.40 4.47 -2.80
N VAL A 105 -4.92 4.74 -1.59
CA VAL A 105 -6.33 4.65 -1.27
C VAL A 105 -6.80 5.99 -0.71
N PRO A 106 -7.73 6.68 -1.40
CA PRO A 106 -8.20 7.97 -0.96
C PRO A 106 -9.08 7.88 0.29
N GLU A 107 -8.98 8.89 1.15
CA GLU A 107 -9.81 8.99 2.35
C GLU A 107 -11.31 9.08 2.04
N ALA A 108 -11.65 9.77 0.95
CA ALA A 108 -13.05 9.99 0.55
C ALA A 108 -13.77 8.70 0.08
N ASP A 109 -12.99 7.70 -0.36
CA ASP A 109 -13.51 6.39 -0.78
C ASP A 109 -12.51 5.30 -0.38
N PRO A 110 -12.50 4.90 0.91
CA PRO A 110 -11.55 3.93 1.45
C PRO A 110 -11.99 2.50 1.14
N THR A 111 -12.20 2.20 -0.15
CA THR A 111 -12.66 0.89 -0.61
C THR A 111 -11.65 0.25 -1.56
N MET A 112 -11.35 -1.03 -1.34
CA MET A 112 -10.49 -1.85 -2.20
C MET A 112 -11.21 -3.15 -2.59
N PRO A 113 -10.94 -3.75 -3.74
CA PRO A 113 -11.41 -5.10 -4.02
C PRO A 113 -10.65 -6.12 -3.17
N SER A 114 -11.37 -7.15 -2.68
CA SER A 114 -10.79 -8.23 -1.89
C SER A 114 -9.88 -9.14 -2.73
N LEU A 115 -8.82 -9.63 -2.11
CA LEU A 115 -7.96 -10.68 -2.67
C LEU A 115 -8.40 -12.09 -2.26
N PHE A 116 -9.42 -12.23 -1.44
CA PHE A 116 -9.86 -13.54 -0.90
C PHE A 116 -10.06 -14.60 -1.99
N ALA A 117 -10.70 -14.25 -3.10
CA ALA A 117 -10.93 -15.19 -4.20
C ALA A 117 -9.64 -15.71 -4.86
N ARG A 118 -8.52 -14.98 -4.73
CA ARG A 118 -7.19 -15.29 -5.29
C ARG A 118 -6.27 -15.92 -4.27
N TYR A 119 -6.31 -15.41 -3.07
CA TYR A 119 -5.48 -15.81 -1.92
C TYR A 119 -6.37 -15.93 -0.68
N PRO A 120 -7.02 -17.08 -0.44
CA PRO A 120 -7.93 -17.24 0.70
C PRO A 120 -7.30 -16.91 2.07
N GLY A 121 -5.97 -16.98 2.17
CA GLY A 121 -5.24 -16.59 3.38
C GLY A 121 -5.28 -15.09 3.71
N THR A 122 -5.79 -14.23 2.81
CA THR A 122 -5.93 -12.78 3.08
C THR A 122 -7.18 -12.45 3.91
N GLU A 123 -8.10 -13.38 4.13
CA GLU A 123 -9.34 -13.15 4.88
C GLU A 123 -9.11 -12.40 6.19
N ALA A 124 -8.27 -12.94 7.05
CA ALA A 124 -7.98 -12.31 8.35
C ALA A 124 -7.18 -11.00 8.23
N MET A 125 -6.28 -10.91 7.24
CA MET A 125 -5.47 -9.70 7.00
C MET A 125 -6.34 -8.53 6.52
N GLU A 126 -7.30 -8.78 5.63
CA GLU A 126 -8.24 -7.78 5.16
C GLU A 126 -9.18 -7.32 6.27
N ARG A 127 -9.63 -8.24 7.13
CA ARG A 127 -10.40 -7.91 8.33
C ARG A 127 -9.59 -7.05 9.32
N GLU A 128 -8.30 -7.33 9.49
CA GLU A 128 -7.41 -6.50 10.31
C GLU A 128 -7.31 -5.08 9.74
N VAL A 129 -7.10 -4.94 8.44
CA VAL A 129 -7.04 -3.63 7.78
C VAL A 129 -8.37 -2.88 7.88
N PHE A 130 -9.50 -3.57 7.72
CA PHE A 130 -10.82 -3.00 7.95
C PHE A 130 -10.98 -2.54 9.39
N ASP A 131 -10.67 -3.40 10.36
CA ASP A 131 -10.85 -3.12 11.78
C ASP A 131 -9.98 -1.95 12.25
N MET A 132 -8.70 -1.92 11.84
CA MET A 132 -7.72 -0.95 12.33
C MET A 132 -7.71 0.38 11.57
N PHE A 133 -8.04 0.38 10.26
CA PHE A 133 -7.95 1.57 9.41
C PHE A 133 -9.29 1.99 8.79
N GLY A 134 -10.31 1.12 8.80
CA GLY A 134 -11.61 1.38 8.17
C GLY A 134 -11.58 1.32 6.65
N ILE A 135 -10.66 0.56 6.07
CA ILE A 135 -10.66 0.26 4.64
C ILE A 135 -11.64 -0.90 4.39
N THR A 136 -12.63 -0.69 3.55
CA THR A 136 -13.58 -1.75 3.17
C THR A 136 -13.05 -2.57 2.01
N PHE A 137 -13.36 -3.88 2.01
CA PHE A 137 -12.95 -4.79 0.94
C PHE A 137 -14.20 -5.33 0.24
N ALA A 138 -14.42 -4.89 -1.00
CA ALA A 138 -15.52 -5.38 -1.84
C ALA A 138 -15.33 -6.87 -2.12
N ASP A 139 -16.43 -7.63 -2.07
CA ASP A 139 -16.46 -9.09 -2.27
C ASP A 139 -15.71 -9.91 -1.21
N HIS A 140 -15.43 -9.32 -0.04
CA HIS A 140 -14.92 -10.08 1.11
C HIS A 140 -16.06 -10.94 1.69
N PRO A 141 -15.81 -12.23 2.05
CA PRO A 141 -16.88 -13.14 2.50
C PRO A 141 -17.50 -12.75 3.84
N ASP A 142 -16.71 -12.19 4.75
CA ASP A 142 -17.14 -11.76 6.07
C ASP A 142 -16.23 -10.63 6.58
N LEU A 143 -16.64 -9.38 6.35
CA LEU A 143 -15.88 -8.21 6.73
C LEU A 143 -16.29 -7.73 8.14
N SER A 144 -16.18 -8.61 9.13
CA SER A 144 -16.39 -8.30 10.55
C SER A 144 -15.09 -7.92 11.24
N ARG A 145 -15.17 -7.24 12.40
CA ARG A 145 -13.99 -6.92 13.23
C ARG A 145 -13.29 -8.20 13.70
N ILE A 146 -11.98 -8.14 13.93
CA ILE A 146 -11.17 -9.29 14.34
C ILE A 146 -10.30 -9.01 15.58
N LEU A 147 -9.83 -7.78 15.75
CA LEU A 147 -8.96 -7.38 16.88
C LEU A 147 -9.75 -6.60 17.94
N MET A 148 -10.63 -5.71 17.50
CA MET A 148 -11.46 -4.93 18.41
C MET A 148 -12.79 -5.62 18.67
N PRO A 149 -13.43 -5.38 19.82
CA PRO A 149 -14.81 -5.81 20.08
C PRO A 149 -15.78 -5.28 18.99
N GLU A 150 -16.88 -5.97 18.78
CA GLU A 150 -17.87 -5.60 17.75
C GLU A 150 -18.52 -4.23 17.99
N ASP A 151 -18.64 -3.84 19.27
CA ASP A 151 -19.19 -2.57 19.72
C ASP A 151 -18.15 -1.42 19.80
N TRP A 152 -16.92 -1.67 19.35
CA TRP A 152 -15.89 -0.64 19.34
C TRP A 152 -16.17 0.42 18.25
N GLU A 153 -16.10 1.69 18.64
CA GLU A 153 -16.22 2.84 17.73
C GLU A 153 -14.84 3.35 17.32
N GLY A 154 -14.65 3.62 16.03
CA GLY A 154 -13.40 4.14 15.45
C GLY A 154 -12.45 3.05 14.95
N HIS A 155 -11.25 3.48 14.57
CA HIS A 155 -10.21 2.66 13.94
C HIS A 155 -8.85 3.00 14.57
N PRO A 156 -8.34 2.18 15.49
CA PRO A 156 -7.24 2.54 16.39
C PRO A 156 -5.90 2.86 15.72
N LEU A 157 -5.66 2.42 14.48
CA LEU A 157 -4.41 2.72 13.77
C LEU A 157 -4.51 3.94 12.85
N ARG A 158 -5.67 4.59 12.76
CA ARG A 158 -5.76 5.91 12.14
C ARG A 158 -5.04 6.95 12.99
N LYS A 159 -4.32 7.86 12.32
CA LYS A 159 -3.53 8.90 13.00
C LYS A 159 -4.38 10.00 13.65
N ASP A 160 -5.63 10.11 13.28
CA ASP A 160 -6.64 10.98 13.88
C ASP A 160 -7.51 10.29 14.93
N ASP A 161 -7.38 8.97 15.12
CA ASP A 161 -8.00 8.28 16.24
C ASP A 161 -7.19 8.54 17.52
N GLY A 162 -7.88 9.02 18.57
CA GLY A 162 -7.22 9.47 19.79
C GLY A 162 -6.54 8.35 20.56
N VAL A 163 -5.21 8.37 20.59
CA VAL A 163 -4.41 7.52 21.47
C VAL A 163 -4.75 7.90 22.93
N GLY A 164 -5.36 6.99 23.67
CA GLY A 164 -5.65 7.21 25.11
C GLY A 164 -7.14 7.15 25.50
N ARG A 165 -8.03 6.80 24.60
CA ARG A 165 -9.45 6.53 24.94
C ARG A 165 -9.66 5.26 25.76
N ILE A 166 -8.66 4.40 25.90
CA ILE A 166 -8.75 3.19 26.72
C ILE A 166 -8.39 3.57 28.17
N PRO A 167 -9.35 3.64 29.10
CA PRO A 167 -9.02 3.83 30.50
C PRO A 167 -8.27 2.59 31.00
N VAL A 168 -6.98 2.76 31.30
CA VAL A 168 -6.17 1.70 31.90
C VAL A 168 -6.67 1.52 33.36
N GLN A 169 -7.49 0.52 33.57
CA GLN A 169 -7.92 0.13 34.91
C GLN A 169 -6.92 -0.87 35.52
N PHE A 170 -6.06 -0.38 36.40
CA PHE A 170 -5.28 -1.27 37.28
C PHE A 170 -6.23 -1.84 38.34
N LYS A 171 -6.58 -3.11 38.28
CA LYS A 171 -7.21 -3.81 39.37
C LYS A 171 -6.18 -3.92 40.50
N THR A 172 -6.31 -3.06 41.51
CA THR A 172 -5.56 -3.23 42.77
C THR A 172 -6.01 -4.57 43.38
N ALA A 173 -5.07 -5.49 43.62
CA ALA A 173 -5.38 -6.72 44.32
C ALA A 173 -5.93 -6.35 45.71
N PRO A 174 -7.03 -6.96 46.17
CA PRO A 174 -7.52 -6.71 47.53
C PRO A 174 -6.42 -7.10 48.52
N ASN A 175 -6.06 -6.16 49.40
CA ASN A 175 -5.17 -6.44 50.51
C ASN A 175 -5.76 -7.62 51.31
N ARG A 176 -4.98 -8.70 51.45
CA ARG A 176 -5.25 -9.77 52.40
C ARG A 176 -4.86 -9.36 53.81
#